data_b40693185fe2361574f3722bc6a12938
#
_entry.id   b40693185fe2361574f3722bc6a12938
#
_cell.length_a   1.000
_cell.length_b   1.000
_cell.length_c   1.000
_cell.angle_alpha   90.00
_cell.angle_beta   90.00
_cell.angle_gamma   90.00
#
_symmetry.space_group_name_H-M   'P 1'
#
loop_
_entity.id
_entity.type
_entity.pdbx_description
1 polymer ?
#
loop_
_entity_poly.entity_id
_entity_poly.type
_entity_poly.pdbx_seq_one_letter_code
_entity_poly.pdbx_strand_id
1 'polypeptide(L)'
;IGAGNDPVVENAEVFDLIHGDAQHILQYKERESYDCVNSSHCLEHMRDIPLAFSEWWALVKPGGFMVTVVPHEDLYEQYIWPSIFAEGRNPHRASFRLKNTSSWSPVSFDIYDLAKKLPNSLIISAEIQDLNYDYDLLGKRLGIFSRKIYKWRYSKTKTKRILSKMVFQFLRDNFWVKSDRKSGKPVDQTQWNALAQIQIVIQKKNPE
;
A
#
# COMPACT_ATOMS: atom_id res chain seq x y z
N ILE A 1 8.01 -11.66 -2.19
CA ILE A 1 8.68 -10.38 -2.42
C ILE A 1 8.36 -9.48 -1.24
N GLY A 2 9.41 -8.86 -0.63
CA GLY A 2 9.24 -8.00 0.54
C GLY A 2 8.93 -8.76 1.85
N ALA A 3 9.30 -10.04 1.94
CA ALA A 3 8.92 -10.88 3.07
C ALA A 3 9.76 -10.63 4.34
N GLY A 4 10.88 -9.93 4.25
CA GLY A 4 11.79 -9.80 5.38
C GLY A 4 12.24 -11.16 5.89
N ASN A 5 12.03 -11.40 7.20
CA ASN A 5 12.33 -12.68 7.86
C ASN A 5 11.07 -13.57 8.07
N ASP A 6 9.94 -13.21 7.49
CA ASP A 6 8.65 -13.88 7.68
C ASP A 6 8.04 -14.28 6.34
N PRO A 7 8.56 -15.35 5.70
CA PRO A 7 8.02 -15.83 4.45
C PRO A 7 6.63 -16.45 4.66
N VAL A 8 5.76 -16.29 3.66
CA VAL A 8 4.36 -16.78 3.70
C VAL A 8 4.24 -18.30 3.85
N VAL A 9 5.25 -19.05 3.42
CA VAL A 9 5.41 -20.50 3.63
C VAL A 9 6.88 -20.82 3.90
N GLU A 10 7.13 -21.86 4.66
CA GLU A 10 8.46 -22.23 5.19
C GLU A 10 9.54 -22.38 4.11
N ASN A 11 9.17 -22.85 2.93
CA ASN A 11 10.11 -23.12 1.82
C ASN A 11 10.03 -22.06 0.70
N ALA A 12 9.44 -20.88 0.96
CA ALA A 12 9.39 -19.83 -0.03
C ALA A 12 10.78 -19.23 -0.28
N GLU A 13 11.12 -19.01 -1.52
CA GLU A 13 12.28 -18.20 -1.88
C GLU A 13 12.01 -16.74 -1.52
N VAL A 14 12.82 -16.16 -0.64
CA VAL A 14 12.68 -14.78 -0.18
C VAL A 14 13.42 -13.83 -1.12
N PHE A 15 12.74 -12.76 -1.54
CA PHE A 15 13.35 -11.63 -2.23
C PHE A 15 13.05 -10.33 -1.47
N ASP A 16 14.09 -9.66 -1.00
CA ASP A 16 14.01 -8.41 -0.24
C ASP A 16 15.20 -7.50 -0.61
N LEU A 17 15.28 -6.31 -0.04
CA LEU A 17 16.31 -5.29 -0.32
C LEU A 17 17.75 -5.83 -0.30
N ILE A 18 18.03 -6.83 0.53
CA ILE A 18 19.36 -7.47 0.57
C ILE A 18 19.66 -8.33 -0.66
N HIS A 19 18.62 -8.72 -1.42
CA HIS A 19 18.73 -9.55 -2.62
C HIS A 19 18.69 -8.72 -3.90
N GLY A 20 18.20 -7.48 -3.83
CA GLY A 20 18.10 -6.58 -4.97
C GLY A 20 16.93 -5.61 -4.92
N ASP A 21 16.77 -4.81 -5.98
CA ASP A 21 15.67 -3.86 -6.12
C ASP A 21 14.44 -4.55 -6.72
N ALA A 22 13.40 -4.75 -5.91
CA ALA A 22 12.14 -5.35 -6.35
C ALA A 22 11.41 -4.53 -7.44
N GLN A 23 11.77 -3.24 -7.61
CA GLN A 23 11.30 -2.40 -8.72
C GLN A 23 11.70 -2.99 -10.09
N HIS A 24 12.86 -3.64 -10.15
CA HIS A 24 13.45 -4.21 -11.36
C HIS A 24 13.83 -5.68 -11.15
N ILE A 25 12.87 -6.47 -10.64
CA ILE A 25 13.13 -7.83 -10.19
C ILE A 25 13.63 -8.75 -11.31
N LEU A 26 13.27 -8.45 -12.56
CA LEU A 26 13.72 -9.20 -13.72
C LEU A 26 15.23 -9.06 -14.02
N GLN A 27 15.94 -8.18 -13.32
CA GLN A 27 17.41 -8.15 -13.35
C GLN A 27 18.03 -9.26 -12.49
N TYR A 28 17.24 -9.88 -11.60
CA TYR A 28 17.70 -10.85 -10.62
C TYR A 28 17.03 -12.21 -10.75
N LYS A 29 15.86 -12.26 -11.36
CA LYS A 29 15.03 -13.46 -11.48
C LYS A 29 14.54 -13.66 -12.89
N GLU A 30 14.42 -14.94 -13.29
CA GLU A 30 13.97 -15.31 -14.61
C GLU A 30 12.44 -15.24 -14.74
N ARG A 31 11.98 -14.93 -15.95
CA ARG A 31 10.56 -14.96 -16.28
C ARG A 31 10.01 -16.37 -16.16
N GLU A 32 8.73 -16.47 -15.79
CA GLU A 32 7.98 -17.74 -15.76
C GLU A 32 8.71 -18.86 -14.98
N SER A 33 9.36 -18.49 -13.88
CA SER A 33 10.13 -19.40 -13.04
C SER A 33 9.41 -19.83 -11.75
N TYR A 34 8.30 -19.16 -11.38
CA TYR A 34 7.59 -19.44 -10.13
C TYR A 34 6.15 -19.88 -10.37
N ASP A 35 5.70 -20.89 -9.62
CA ASP A 35 4.31 -21.34 -9.60
C ASP A 35 3.41 -20.39 -8.81
N CYS A 36 4.00 -19.69 -7.83
CA CYS A 36 3.32 -18.64 -7.07
C CYS A 36 4.29 -17.51 -6.73
N VAL A 37 3.87 -16.27 -6.95
CA VAL A 37 4.55 -15.06 -6.50
C VAL A 37 3.70 -14.39 -5.45
N ASN A 38 4.21 -14.27 -4.22
CA ASN A 38 3.55 -13.57 -3.13
C ASN A 38 4.26 -12.26 -2.82
N SER A 39 3.47 -11.21 -2.58
CA SER A 39 3.96 -9.91 -2.09
C SER A 39 2.98 -9.34 -1.08
N SER A 40 3.50 -8.98 0.09
CA SER A 40 2.70 -8.35 1.14
C SER A 40 3.38 -7.07 1.60
N HIS A 41 2.65 -5.96 1.56
CA HIS A 41 3.12 -4.63 2.01
C HIS A 41 4.49 -4.24 1.41
N CYS A 42 4.61 -4.41 0.09
CA CYS A 42 5.82 -4.09 -0.64
C CYS A 42 5.56 -3.17 -1.85
N LEU A 43 4.44 -3.37 -2.55
CA LEU A 43 4.13 -2.63 -3.78
C LEU A 43 3.99 -1.12 -3.54
N GLU A 44 3.45 -0.71 -2.41
CA GLU A 44 3.28 0.69 -2.01
C GLU A 44 4.58 1.47 -1.89
N HIS A 45 5.71 0.78 -1.76
CA HIS A 45 7.03 1.38 -1.67
C HIS A 45 7.72 1.56 -3.03
N MET A 46 7.21 0.95 -4.07
CA MET A 46 7.80 1.02 -5.42
C MET A 46 7.69 2.43 -6.02
N ARG A 47 8.67 2.81 -6.84
CA ARG A 47 8.70 4.12 -7.50
C ARG A 47 7.76 4.18 -8.70
N ASP A 48 7.67 3.09 -9.43
CA ASP A 48 6.78 2.89 -10.57
C ASP A 48 5.93 1.64 -10.30
N ILE A 49 4.71 1.85 -9.81
CA ILE A 49 3.79 0.79 -9.42
C ILE A 49 3.42 -0.12 -10.60
N PRO A 50 2.99 0.41 -11.77
CA PRO A 50 2.68 -0.43 -12.92
C PRO A 50 3.85 -1.28 -13.39
N LEU A 51 5.05 -0.72 -13.43
CA LEU A 51 6.25 -1.44 -13.86
C LEU A 51 6.58 -2.59 -12.88
N ALA A 52 6.69 -2.29 -11.59
CA ALA A 52 6.99 -3.30 -10.58
C ALA A 52 5.96 -4.44 -10.62
N PHE A 53 4.67 -4.10 -10.65
CA PHE A 53 3.61 -5.08 -10.68
C PHE A 53 3.64 -5.97 -11.93
N SER A 54 3.98 -5.39 -13.09
CA SER A 54 4.14 -6.13 -14.34
C SER A 54 5.38 -7.03 -14.36
N GLU A 55 6.49 -6.60 -13.75
CA GLU A 55 7.70 -7.41 -13.62
C GLU A 55 7.48 -8.59 -12.65
N TRP A 56 6.77 -8.37 -11.54
CA TRP A 56 6.40 -9.44 -10.62
C TRP A 56 5.48 -10.46 -11.29
N TRP A 57 4.53 -9.99 -12.11
CA TRP A 57 3.68 -10.85 -12.91
C TRP A 57 4.47 -11.69 -13.92
N ALA A 58 5.50 -11.12 -14.51
CA ALA A 58 6.33 -11.83 -15.49
C ALA A 58 7.08 -13.04 -14.91
N LEU A 59 7.29 -13.08 -13.59
CA LEU A 59 7.89 -14.21 -12.88
C LEU A 59 6.97 -15.44 -12.82
N VAL A 60 5.65 -15.21 -12.88
CA VAL A 60 4.64 -16.26 -12.72
C VAL A 60 4.60 -17.15 -13.97
N LYS A 61 4.67 -18.48 -13.79
CA LYS A 61 4.47 -19.45 -14.86
C LYS A 61 3.05 -19.42 -15.42
N PRO A 62 2.82 -19.83 -16.66
CA PRO A 62 1.48 -20.18 -17.14
C PRO A 62 0.80 -21.18 -16.18
N GLY A 63 -0.46 -20.94 -15.85
CA GLY A 63 -1.21 -21.70 -14.84
C GLY A 63 -0.95 -21.29 -13.38
N GLY A 64 0.13 -20.56 -13.10
CA GLY A 64 0.54 -20.11 -11.77
C GLY A 64 -0.23 -18.91 -11.26
N PHE A 65 0.11 -18.45 -10.05
CA PHE A 65 -0.63 -17.42 -9.32
C PHE A 65 0.27 -16.27 -8.86
N MET A 66 -0.33 -15.09 -8.79
CA MET A 66 0.22 -13.96 -8.02
C MET A 66 -0.75 -13.56 -6.92
N VAL A 67 -0.26 -13.48 -5.69
CA VAL A 67 -0.98 -12.99 -4.52
C VAL A 67 -0.34 -11.67 -4.09
N THR A 68 -1.11 -10.60 -4.07
CA THR A 68 -0.60 -9.29 -3.66
C THR A 68 -1.49 -8.71 -2.59
N VAL A 69 -0.86 -8.28 -1.49
CA VAL A 69 -1.50 -7.58 -0.38
C VAL A 69 -0.93 -6.18 -0.31
N VAL A 70 -1.81 -5.18 -0.28
CA VAL A 70 -1.42 -3.76 -0.22
C VAL A 70 -2.28 -3.03 0.82
N PRO A 71 -1.78 -1.94 1.45
CA PRO A 71 -2.57 -1.13 2.37
C PRO A 71 -3.78 -0.53 1.66
N HIS A 72 -4.95 -0.56 2.32
CA HIS A 72 -6.15 0.09 1.80
C HIS A 72 -6.08 1.61 2.01
N GLU A 73 -6.38 2.39 0.98
CA GLU A 73 -6.32 3.85 0.97
C GLU A 73 -7.08 4.49 2.14
N ASP A 74 -8.33 4.10 2.36
CA ASP A 74 -9.14 4.69 3.43
C ASP A 74 -8.78 4.13 4.81
N LEU A 75 -8.57 2.82 4.91
CA LEU A 75 -8.43 2.16 6.21
C LEU A 75 -7.04 2.37 6.81
N TYR A 76 -5.98 2.21 6.01
CA TYR A 76 -4.62 2.39 6.48
C TYR A 76 -4.21 3.85 6.47
N GLU A 77 -4.34 4.55 5.32
CA GLU A 77 -3.88 5.93 5.19
C GLU A 77 -4.82 6.95 5.88
N GLN A 78 -6.04 6.55 6.18
CA GLN A 78 -7.03 7.32 6.94
C GLN A 78 -7.20 8.76 6.44
N TYR A 79 -7.26 8.91 5.12
CA TYR A 79 -7.42 10.19 4.42
C TYR A 79 -6.26 11.18 4.61
N ILE A 80 -5.06 10.69 4.93
CA ILE A 80 -3.85 11.50 5.10
C ILE A 80 -2.76 11.03 4.15
N TRP A 81 -2.27 11.94 3.34
CA TRP A 81 -1.16 11.68 2.44
C TRP A 81 -0.11 12.81 2.48
N PRO A 82 1.18 12.52 2.49
CA PRO A 82 1.82 11.21 2.59
C PRO A 82 1.43 10.47 3.86
N SER A 83 1.54 9.14 3.84
CA SER A 83 1.24 8.30 5.00
C SER A 83 1.92 8.81 6.27
N ILE A 84 1.16 8.90 7.37
CA ILE A 84 1.73 9.24 8.68
C ILE A 84 2.15 7.99 9.47
N PHE A 85 1.72 6.82 9.03
CA PHE A 85 2.03 5.54 9.66
C PHE A 85 3.25 4.84 9.05
N ALA A 86 3.60 5.22 7.81
CA ALA A 86 4.74 4.71 7.08
C ALA A 86 5.78 5.81 6.86
N GLU A 87 6.41 6.27 7.94
CA GLU A 87 7.47 7.29 7.89
C GLU A 87 8.86 6.66 7.99
N GLY A 88 9.87 7.39 7.54
CA GLY A 88 11.27 6.99 7.69
C GLY A 88 11.93 6.56 6.38
N ARG A 89 12.73 5.49 6.42
CA ARG A 89 13.56 5.07 5.27
C ARG A 89 12.78 4.48 4.11
N ASN A 90 11.58 3.95 4.38
CA ASN A 90 10.75 3.30 3.38
C ASN A 90 9.31 3.84 3.41
N PRO A 91 9.07 5.09 2.97
CA PRO A 91 7.73 5.67 2.98
C PRO A 91 6.85 5.03 1.91
N HIS A 92 5.53 5.02 2.14
CA HIS A 92 4.57 4.71 1.08
C HIS A 92 4.68 5.76 -0.04
N ARG A 93 4.77 5.29 -1.27
CA ARG A 93 4.83 6.11 -2.50
C ARG A 93 3.51 6.13 -3.23
N ALA A 94 2.64 5.16 -2.94
CA ALA A 94 1.30 5.05 -3.47
C ALA A 94 0.33 4.55 -2.42
N SER A 95 -0.94 4.88 -2.60
CA SER A 95 -2.07 4.30 -1.89
C SER A 95 -2.88 3.42 -2.83
N PHE A 96 -3.66 2.48 -2.29
CA PHE A 96 -4.42 1.54 -3.08
C PHE A 96 -5.89 1.53 -2.69
N ARG A 97 -6.74 1.36 -3.70
CA ARG A 97 -8.18 1.17 -3.57
C ARG A 97 -8.63 -0.03 -4.40
N LEU A 98 -9.87 -0.44 -4.18
CA LEU A 98 -10.48 -1.56 -4.89
C LEU A 98 -11.78 -1.11 -5.56
N LYS A 99 -11.88 -1.36 -6.89
CA LYS A 99 -13.07 -1.19 -7.74
C LYS A 99 -13.74 0.19 -7.67
N ASN A 100 -13.31 1.06 -8.56
CA ASN A 100 -14.03 2.30 -8.96
C ASN A 100 -14.41 3.27 -7.83
N THR A 101 -13.76 3.24 -6.70
CA THR A 101 -13.95 4.27 -5.70
C THR A 101 -13.19 5.54 -6.09
N SER A 102 -13.81 6.71 -5.87
CA SER A 102 -13.12 7.99 -6.07
C SER A 102 -11.99 8.11 -5.04
N SER A 103 -10.77 8.37 -5.50
CA SER A 103 -9.64 8.59 -4.62
C SER A 103 -9.58 10.02 -4.09
N TRP A 104 -9.19 10.15 -2.83
CA TRP A 104 -8.79 11.40 -2.21
C TRP A 104 -7.27 11.59 -2.24
N SER A 105 -6.51 10.52 -2.44
CA SER A 105 -5.05 10.54 -2.48
C SER A 105 -4.55 11.06 -3.83
N PRO A 106 -3.46 11.87 -3.86
CA PRO A 106 -2.89 12.36 -5.11
C PRO A 106 -2.14 11.28 -5.90
N VAL A 107 -1.82 10.14 -5.26
CA VAL A 107 -1.10 9.02 -5.89
C VAL A 107 -1.81 7.73 -5.48
N SER A 108 -2.92 7.45 -6.14
CA SER A 108 -3.74 6.28 -5.85
C SER A 108 -3.86 5.37 -7.06
N PHE A 109 -3.78 4.07 -6.82
CA PHE A 109 -3.99 3.05 -7.83
C PHE A 109 -5.18 2.15 -7.45
N ASP A 110 -5.99 1.81 -8.45
CA ASP A 110 -6.95 0.74 -8.33
C ASP A 110 -6.24 -0.59 -8.63
N ILE A 111 -6.04 -1.43 -7.61
CA ILE A 111 -5.29 -2.68 -7.76
C ILE A 111 -6.00 -3.67 -8.71
N TYR A 112 -7.34 -3.62 -8.77
CA TYR A 112 -8.12 -4.44 -9.68
C TYR A 112 -7.90 -4.03 -11.15
N ASP A 113 -7.84 -2.72 -11.40
CA ASP A 113 -7.57 -2.20 -12.74
C ASP A 113 -6.12 -2.44 -13.17
N LEU A 114 -5.17 -2.39 -12.24
CA LEU A 114 -3.79 -2.81 -12.52
C LEU A 114 -3.74 -4.28 -12.93
N ALA A 115 -4.42 -5.15 -12.18
CA ALA A 115 -4.46 -6.58 -12.46
C ALA A 115 -5.09 -6.91 -13.82
N LYS A 116 -6.14 -6.20 -14.21
CA LYS A 116 -6.78 -6.38 -15.53
C LYS A 116 -5.88 -6.05 -16.71
N LYS A 117 -4.89 -5.18 -16.53
CA LYS A 117 -3.95 -4.79 -17.58
C LYS A 117 -2.81 -5.79 -17.77
N LEU A 118 -2.66 -6.75 -16.87
CA LEU A 118 -1.65 -7.79 -16.99
C LEU A 118 -2.02 -8.77 -18.10
N PRO A 119 -1.07 -9.19 -18.95
CA PRO A 119 -1.35 -10.13 -20.03
C PRO A 119 -1.78 -11.49 -19.48
N ASN A 120 -2.78 -12.12 -20.08
CA ASN A 120 -3.30 -13.42 -19.71
C ASN A 120 -3.76 -13.54 -18.25
N SER A 121 -4.13 -12.42 -17.61
CA SER A 121 -4.58 -12.44 -16.23
C SER A 121 -6.05 -12.90 -16.10
N LEU A 122 -6.30 -13.70 -15.06
CA LEU A 122 -7.62 -14.03 -14.56
C LEU A 122 -7.66 -13.67 -13.08
N ILE A 123 -8.45 -12.70 -12.71
CA ILE A 123 -8.61 -12.33 -11.29
C ILE A 123 -9.50 -13.36 -10.61
N ILE A 124 -8.93 -14.12 -9.67
CA ILE A 124 -9.63 -15.16 -8.91
C ILE A 124 -10.40 -14.53 -7.75
N SER A 125 -9.76 -13.67 -6.98
CA SER A 125 -10.39 -12.91 -5.91
C SER A 125 -9.77 -11.54 -5.74
N ALA A 126 -10.56 -10.59 -5.25
CA ALA A 126 -10.08 -9.27 -4.85
C ALA A 126 -10.99 -8.76 -3.74
N GLU A 127 -10.45 -8.57 -2.56
CA GLU A 127 -11.22 -8.26 -1.35
C GLU A 127 -10.50 -7.27 -0.46
N ILE A 128 -11.30 -6.51 0.29
CA ILE A 128 -10.82 -5.68 1.40
C ILE A 128 -10.80 -6.57 2.64
N GLN A 129 -9.66 -6.59 3.31
CA GLN A 129 -9.49 -7.28 4.58
C GLN A 129 -9.47 -6.25 5.70
N ASP A 130 -10.50 -6.27 6.52
CA ASP A 130 -10.77 -5.30 7.59
C ASP A 130 -11.13 -5.99 8.92
N LEU A 131 -10.65 -7.20 9.11
CA LEU A 131 -10.87 -7.95 10.34
C LEU A 131 -10.41 -7.13 11.56
N ASN A 132 -11.26 -7.05 12.58
CA ASN A 132 -11.05 -6.27 13.80
C ASN A 132 -10.91 -4.74 13.61
N TYR A 133 -11.24 -4.21 12.42
CA TYR A 133 -11.12 -2.78 12.16
C TYR A 133 -12.28 -2.00 12.81
N ASP A 134 -11.94 -0.96 13.56
CA ASP A 134 -12.91 -0.06 14.18
C ASP A 134 -13.21 1.14 13.26
N TYR A 135 -14.32 1.07 12.53
CA TYR A 135 -14.75 2.12 11.61
C TYR A 135 -15.16 3.43 12.31
N ASP A 136 -15.51 3.39 13.59
CA ASP A 136 -15.83 4.59 14.35
C ASP A 136 -14.59 5.48 14.57
N LEU A 137 -13.41 4.88 14.59
CA LEU A 137 -12.15 5.61 14.65
C LEU A 137 -11.80 6.25 13.30
N LEU A 138 -12.19 5.65 12.17
CA LEU A 138 -11.95 6.18 10.83
C LEU A 138 -12.70 7.50 10.57
N GLY A 139 -13.90 7.65 11.08
CA GLY A 139 -14.80 8.76 10.79
C GLY A 139 -14.42 10.11 11.43
N LYS A 140 -13.57 10.10 12.44
CA LYS A 140 -13.20 11.30 13.21
C LYS A 140 -12.01 12.02 12.58
N ARG A 141 -12.24 12.58 11.42
CA ARG A 141 -11.24 13.19 10.54
C ARG A 141 -10.70 14.51 11.08
N LEU A 142 -9.55 14.89 10.51
CA LEU A 142 -9.02 16.23 10.56
C LEU A 142 -10.14 17.26 10.38
N GLY A 143 -10.35 18.15 11.34
CA GLY A 143 -11.31 19.26 11.23
C GLY A 143 -11.02 20.12 9.98
N ILE A 144 -11.97 20.99 9.61
CA ILE A 144 -11.88 21.86 8.42
C ILE A 144 -10.57 22.64 8.35
N PHE A 145 -10.09 23.11 9.53
CA PHE A 145 -8.83 23.85 9.66
C PHE A 145 -7.62 22.98 9.31
N SER A 146 -7.55 21.78 9.85
CA SER A 146 -6.46 20.84 9.58
C SER A 146 -6.42 20.40 8.11
N ARG A 147 -7.58 20.26 7.45
CA ARG A 147 -7.65 20.00 6.00
C ARG A 147 -7.09 21.15 5.16
N LYS A 148 -7.33 22.41 5.55
CA LYS A 148 -6.74 23.58 4.86
C LYS A 148 -5.22 23.57 4.95
N ILE A 149 -4.68 23.35 6.15
CA ILE A 149 -3.23 23.28 6.38
C ILE A 149 -2.63 22.09 5.63
N TYR A 150 -3.30 20.95 5.62
CA TYR A 150 -2.88 19.78 4.87
C TYR A 150 -2.71 20.06 3.36
N LYS A 151 -3.67 20.76 2.74
CA LYS A 151 -3.56 21.18 1.34
C LYS A 151 -2.31 22.03 1.06
N TRP A 152 -1.80 22.76 2.04
CA TRP A 152 -0.56 23.52 1.89
C TRP A 152 0.70 22.65 1.72
N ARG A 153 0.64 21.38 2.09
CA ARG A 153 1.73 20.42 1.89
C ARG A 153 2.07 20.23 0.40
N TYR A 154 1.07 20.38 -0.47
CA TYR A 154 1.22 20.29 -1.92
C TYR A 154 1.28 21.66 -2.61
N SER A 155 1.38 22.75 -1.85
CA SER A 155 1.48 24.09 -2.43
C SER A 155 2.78 24.26 -3.21
N LYS A 156 2.71 25.01 -4.31
CA LYS A 156 3.91 25.47 -5.05
C LYS A 156 4.81 26.37 -4.18
N THR A 157 4.26 27.03 -3.18
CA THR A 157 4.96 27.96 -2.30
C THR A 157 5.75 27.20 -1.21
N LYS A 158 7.07 27.34 -1.20
CA LYS A 158 7.99 26.68 -0.25
C LYS A 158 7.60 26.92 1.21
N THR A 159 7.26 28.16 1.56
CA THR A 159 6.85 28.55 2.92
C THR A 159 5.59 27.82 3.40
N LYS A 160 4.57 27.67 2.54
CA LYS A 160 3.35 26.92 2.87
C LYS A 160 3.65 25.43 3.12
N ARG A 161 4.54 24.83 2.33
CA ARG A 161 4.95 23.42 2.53
C ARG A 161 5.68 23.23 3.86
N ILE A 162 6.62 24.14 4.18
CA ILE A 162 7.35 24.08 5.45
C ILE A 162 6.39 24.24 6.62
N LEU A 163 5.52 25.24 6.59
CA LEU A 163 4.55 25.50 7.67
C LEU A 163 3.59 24.29 7.84
N SER A 164 3.08 23.74 6.76
CA SER A 164 2.25 22.53 6.80
C SER A 164 3.01 21.38 7.47
N LYS A 165 4.26 21.14 7.07
CA LYS A 165 5.08 20.07 7.66
C LYS A 165 5.27 20.26 9.17
N MET A 166 5.61 21.47 9.59
CA MET A 166 5.80 21.81 11.03
C MET A 166 4.51 21.62 11.84
N VAL A 167 3.39 22.12 11.32
CA VAL A 167 2.10 22.00 12.01
C VAL A 167 1.68 20.52 12.09
N PHE A 168 1.82 19.75 11.03
CA PHE A 168 1.49 18.32 11.06
C PHE A 168 2.42 17.54 11.98
N GLN A 169 3.71 17.83 11.96
CA GLN A 169 4.66 17.22 12.88
C GLN A 169 4.32 17.53 14.34
N PHE A 170 3.99 18.78 14.64
CA PHE A 170 3.54 19.19 15.97
C PHE A 170 2.25 18.49 16.40
N LEU A 171 1.25 18.41 15.51
CA LEU A 171 0.00 17.70 15.77
C LEU A 171 0.23 16.22 15.99
N ARG A 172 1.07 15.57 15.17
CA ARG A 172 1.45 14.19 15.35
C ARG A 172 2.08 13.97 16.72
N ASP A 173 3.14 14.69 17.05
CA ASP A 173 3.97 14.44 18.23
C ASP A 173 3.25 14.76 19.55
N ASN A 174 2.33 15.73 19.53
CA ASN A 174 1.66 16.19 20.76
C ASN A 174 0.22 15.68 20.90
N PHE A 175 -0.45 15.39 19.80
CA PHE A 175 -1.87 15.07 19.82
C PHE A 175 -2.21 13.72 19.20
N TRP A 176 -1.59 13.30 18.09
CA TRP A 176 -1.98 12.09 17.36
C TRP A 176 -1.30 10.82 17.89
N VAL A 177 -0.04 10.89 18.27
CA VAL A 177 0.70 9.76 18.81
C VAL A 177 0.33 9.45 20.26
N LYS A 178 -0.09 10.47 21.03
CA LYS A 178 -0.41 10.34 22.45
C LYS A 178 -1.89 10.13 22.74
N SER A 179 -2.72 9.94 21.72
CA SER A 179 -4.15 9.96 21.97
C SER A 179 -4.76 8.59 22.15
N ASP A 180 -5.56 8.53 23.14
CA ASP A 180 -6.55 7.53 23.43
C ASP A 180 -7.60 7.40 22.29
N ARG A 181 -8.17 6.20 22.10
CA ARG A 181 -9.23 5.86 21.13
C ARG A 181 -10.39 6.86 21.08
N LYS A 182 -10.66 7.56 22.19
CA LYS A 182 -11.75 8.54 22.32
C LYS A 182 -11.48 9.91 21.68
N SER A 183 -10.27 10.23 21.33
CA SER A 183 -9.89 11.60 20.92
C SER A 183 -10.10 11.93 19.44
N GLY A 184 -10.55 10.98 18.62
CA GLY A 184 -10.87 11.19 17.21
C GLY A 184 -9.67 11.42 16.28
N LYS A 185 -8.50 10.99 16.68
CA LYS A 185 -7.26 11.12 15.91
C LYS A 185 -6.98 9.87 15.08
N PRO A 186 -6.25 10.01 13.97
CA PRO A 186 -5.80 8.86 13.21
C PRO A 186 -4.96 7.94 14.09
N VAL A 187 -5.31 6.68 14.12
CA VAL A 187 -4.63 5.65 14.89
C VAL A 187 -4.29 4.51 13.96
N ASP A 188 -3.05 4.07 13.97
CA ASP A 188 -2.66 2.87 13.25
C ASP A 188 -3.25 1.64 13.95
N GLN A 189 -4.43 1.22 13.47
CA GLN A 189 -5.14 0.08 14.04
C GLN A 189 -4.45 -1.25 13.78
N THR A 190 -3.52 -1.32 12.81
CA THR A 190 -2.76 -2.54 12.52
C THR A 190 -1.83 -2.90 13.67
N GLN A 191 -1.44 -1.94 14.51
CA GLN A 191 -0.72 -2.18 15.76
C GLN A 191 -1.54 -2.97 16.80
N TRP A 192 -2.84 -3.15 16.57
CA TRP A 192 -3.77 -3.86 17.46
C TRP A 192 -4.45 -5.05 16.77
N ASN A 193 -3.75 -5.68 15.85
CA ASN A 193 -4.24 -6.84 15.08
C ASN A 193 -5.48 -6.58 14.22
N ALA A 194 -5.76 -5.33 13.84
CA ALA A 194 -6.74 -5.04 12.80
C ALA A 194 -6.10 -5.17 11.42
N LEU A 195 -6.87 -5.63 10.45
CA LEU A 195 -6.47 -5.60 9.06
C LEU A 195 -6.97 -4.30 8.41
N ALA A 196 -6.16 -3.70 7.56
CA ALA A 196 -6.46 -2.46 6.86
C ALA A 196 -5.89 -2.51 5.43
N GLN A 197 -6.21 -3.59 4.69
CA GLN A 197 -5.50 -3.96 3.48
C GLN A 197 -6.44 -4.49 2.39
N ILE A 198 -5.91 -4.60 1.18
CA ILE A 198 -6.58 -5.25 0.04
C ILE A 198 -5.72 -6.45 -0.34
N GLN A 199 -6.35 -7.61 -0.51
CA GLN A 199 -5.73 -8.77 -1.12
C GLN A 199 -6.31 -9.00 -2.51
N ILE A 200 -5.43 -9.28 -3.47
CA ILE A 200 -5.82 -9.72 -4.80
C ILE A 200 -5.07 -11.01 -5.17
N VAL A 201 -5.80 -11.95 -5.72
CA VAL A 201 -5.28 -13.22 -6.24
C VAL A 201 -5.54 -13.28 -7.74
N ILE A 202 -4.48 -13.46 -8.51
CA ILE A 202 -4.50 -13.45 -9.96
C ILE A 202 -3.88 -14.75 -10.46
N GLN A 203 -4.56 -15.43 -11.39
CA GLN A 203 -4.02 -16.59 -12.08
C GLN A 203 -3.55 -16.21 -13.50
N LYS A 204 -2.41 -16.72 -13.91
CA LYS A 204 -1.93 -16.60 -15.28
C LYS A 204 -2.52 -17.72 -16.12
N LYS A 205 -3.33 -17.36 -17.11
CA LYS A 205 -3.89 -18.35 -18.05
C LYS A 205 -2.77 -19.04 -18.83
N ASN A 206 -3.00 -20.29 -19.18
CA ASN A 206 -2.15 -20.96 -20.14
C ASN A 206 -2.28 -20.28 -21.51
N PRO A 207 -1.21 -20.22 -22.31
CA PRO A 207 -1.34 -19.83 -23.70
C PRO A 207 -2.27 -20.82 -24.44
N GLU A 208 -3.15 -20.28 -25.27
CA GLU A 208 -4.01 -21.08 -26.16
C GLU A 208 -3.18 -21.77 -27.25
#